data_6e016f6ad9f5cac1debd0577d482fe23
#
_entry.id   6e016f6ad9f5cac1debd0577d482fe23
#
_cell.length_a   1.000
_cell.length_b   1.000
_cell.length_c   1.000
_cell.angle_alpha   90.00
_cell.angle_beta   90.00
_cell.angle_gamma   90.00
#
_symmetry.space_group_name_H-M   'P 1'
#
loop_
_entity.id
_entity.type
_entity.pdbx_description
1 polymer ?
#
loop_
_entity_poly.entity_id
_entity_poly.type
_entity_poly.pdbx_seq_one_letter_code
_entity_poly.pdbx_strand_id
1 'polypeptide(L)'
;MEPLKLLPAFQDYIWGGTRLRDEYGKPCDLERIAESWELSCHPAGESVIMNSVYKGQTLKSYLEQDWAARVGEGAARLSAFPVMVKLIDARQDLSVQVHPDDRYARVHEKGENGKTECWYVMDCDEGAALALGFNRELTKDEFRRAIKQGTVLDWMQLVPVKKGDVFFIEAGTLHAIGAGILIAEIQQSSNLTYRVYDYDRVGADGKPRELHIEKAVDVTKTWPAPPRRNIPLTDYQGYSVALLADCPYFTVTELHITEGAAFPASGGRSYTHLLCTDGEAALVYDNGVAMPVVKGDSLLLPANFGAYSLRGKHCTFLCTQTLPR
;
A
#
# COMPACT_ATOMS: atom_id res chain seq x y z
N MET A 1 -26.14 7.55 0.32
CA MET A 1 -24.78 7.96 0.82
C MET A 1 -23.85 7.95 -0.36
N GLU A 2 -22.97 8.95 -0.52
CA GLU A 2 -22.04 9.02 -1.66
C GLU A 2 -20.74 8.28 -1.35
N PRO A 3 -20.11 7.63 -2.35
CA PRO A 3 -18.73 7.18 -2.25
C PRO A 3 -17.82 8.40 -2.05
N LEU A 4 -16.81 8.27 -1.20
CA LEU A 4 -15.88 9.38 -0.93
C LEU A 4 -14.65 9.27 -1.85
N LYS A 5 -14.48 10.23 -2.74
CA LYS A 5 -13.28 10.38 -3.56
C LYS A 5 -12.20 11.06 -2.73
N LEU A 6 -11.01 10.48 -2.68
CA LEU A 6 -9.91 10.93 -1.84
C LEU A 6 -8.85 11.66 -2.65
N LEU A 7 -8.40 12.80 -2.13
CA LEU A 7 -7.16 13.46 -2.52
C LEU A 7 -6.04 12.91 -1.64
N PRO A 8 -5.01 12.29 -2.22
CA PRO A 8 -3.90 11.74 -1.46
C PRO A 8 -2.98 12.82 -0.88
N ALA A 9 -2.24 12.48 0.17
CA ALA A 9 -1.06 13.24 0.57
C ALA A 9 0.14 12.80 -0.29
N PHE A 10 1.00 13.76 -0.68
CA PHE A 10 2.13 13.50 -1.56
C PHE A 10 3.46 13.64 -0.82
N GLN A 11 4.46 12.82 -1.22
CA GLN A 11 5.83 12.85 -0.71
C GLN A 11 6.81 12.99 -1.87
N ASP A 12 7.82 13.86 -1.73
CA ASP A 12 8.80 14.20 -2.75
C ASP A 12 10.21 13.62 -2.50
N TYR A 13 10.27 12.42 -1.95
CA TYR A 13 11.54 11.78 -1.64
C TYR A 13 12.50 11.75 -2.85
N ILE A 14 13.82 11.75 -2.57
CA ILE A 14 14.89 11.90 -3.56
C ILE A 14 14.90 10.86 -4.68
N TRP A 15 14.31 9.71 -4.46
CA TRP A 15 14.23 8.58 -5.39
C TRP A 15 12.97 8.59 -6.27
N GLY A 16 12.06 9.55 -6.05
CA GLY A 16 10.78 9.61 -6.74
C GLY A 16 10.86 10.02 -8.20
N GLY A 17 9.82 9.66 -8.96
CA GLY A 17 9.62 10.00 -10.37
C GLY A 17 8.48 10.97 -10.61
N THR A 18 7.91 10.93 -11.81
CA THR A 18 6.80 11.78 -12.25
C THR A 18 5.59 10.98 -12.75
N ARG A 19 5.69 9.64 -12.78
CA ARG A 19 4.65 8.76 -13.35
C ARG A 19 3.30 8.91 -12.66
N LEU A 20 3.28 9.17 -11.35
CA LEU A 20 2.04 9.37 -10.60
C LEU A 20 1.25 10.58 -11.11
N ARG A 21 1.93 11.68 -11.51
CA ARG A 21 1.28 12.82 -12.16
C ARG A 21 0.96 12.53 -13.62
N ASP A 22 1.96 12.05 -14.37
CA ASP A 22 1.92 12.01 -15.83
C ASP A 22 1.02 10.86 -16.36
N GLU A 23 0.95 9.74 -15.64
CA GLU A 23 0.20 8.55 -16.06
C GLU A 23 -1.04 8.24 -15.21
N TYR A 24 -1.10 8.75 -13.96
CA TYR A 24 -2.19 8.49 -13.00
C TYR A 24 -2.97 9.76 -12.64
N GLY A 25 -2.69 10.88 -13.30
CA GLY A 25 -3.45 12.12 -13.16
C GLY A 25 -3.46 12.70 -11.75
N LYS A 26 -2.42 12.41 -10.92
CA LYS A 26 -2.37 12.93 -9.55
C LYS A 26 -2.19 14.44 -9.55
N PRO A 27 -3.11 15.21 -8.91
CA PRO A 27 -3.11 16.67 -8.93
C PRO A 27 -2.07 17.20 -7.93
N CYS A 28 -0.80 17.25 -8.36
CA CYS A 28 0.31 17.67 -7.53
C CYS A 28 1.33 18.47 -8.32
N ASP A 29 1.73 19.65 -7.78
CA ASP A 29 2.69 20.57 -8.39
C ASP A 29 4.15 20.30 -7.98
N LEU A 30 4.42 19.27 -7.18
CA LEU A 30 5.77 18.87 -6.82
C LEU A 30 6.56 18.47 -8.06
N GLU A 31 7.85 18.80 -8.10
CA GLU A 31 8.74 18.43 -9.22
C GLU A 31 8.75 16.91 -9.45
N ARG A 32 8.73 16.13 -8.35
CA ARG A 32 8.61 14.67 -8.33
C ARG A 32 7.59 14.25 -7.30
N ILE A 33 6.95 13.12 -7.53
CA ILE A 33 6.01 12.49 -6.60
C ILE A 33 6.53 11.08 -6.33
N ALA A 34 7.25 10.91 -5.23
CA ALA A 34 7.79 9.61 -4.84
C ALA A 34 6.70 8.68 -4.32
N GLU A 35 5.83 9.22 -3.45
CA GLU A 35 4.68 8.49 -2.91
C GLU A 35 3.41 9.33 -2.97
N SER A 36 2.28 8.67 -3.24
CA SER A 36 0.93 9.20 -3.15
C SER A 36 0.15 8.34 -2.15
N TRP A 37 -0.23 8.91 -0.99
CA TRP A 37 -0.91 8.20 0.09
C TRP A 37 -2.41 8.23 -0.13
N GLU A 38 -2.90 7.25 -0.85
CA GLU A 38 -4.25 7.14 -1.39
C GLU A 38 -5.33 6.98 -0.31
N LEU A 39 -5.03 6.18 0.72
CA LEU A 39 -5.87 5.96 1.89
C LEU A 39 -4.99 6.12 3.12
N SER A 40 -5.11 7.25 3.81
CA SER A 40 -4.29 7.53 4.98
C SER A 40 -5.01 8.39 6.01
N CYS A 41 -4.95 7.94 7.26
CA CYS A 41 -5.28 8.73 8.46
C CYS A 41 -4.03 9.01 9.31
N HIS A 42 -2.84 8.77 8.74
CA HIS A 42 -1.58 8.94 9.46
C HIS A 42 -1.22 10.44 9.57
N PRO A 43 -0.75 10.92 10.73
CA PRO A 43 -0.48 12.36 10.96
C PRO A 43 0.61 12.95 10.05
N ALA A 44 1.49 12.13 9.48
CA ALA A 44 2.49 12.58 8.50
C ALA A 44 1.89 12.87 7.10
N GLY A 45 0.64 12.48 6.85
CA GLY A 45 -0.04 12.73 5.56
C GLY A 45 -1.44 12.11 5.57
N GLU A 46 -2.46 12.91 5.83
CA GLU A 46 -3.86 12.49 5.80
C GLU A 46 -4.46 12.67 4.41
N SER A 47 -5.27 11.72 3.94
CA SER A 47 -6.08 11.89 2.74
C SER A 47 -7.23 12.84 3.02
N VAL A 48 -7.63 13.63 2.00
CA VAL A 48 -8.70 14.64 2.09
C VAL A 48 -9.86 14.26 1.17
N ILE A 49 -11.09 14.44 1.64
CA ILE A 49 -12.30 14.14 0.87
C ILE A 49 -12.52 15.24 -0.19
N MET A 50 -12.72 14.85 -1.45
CA MET A 50 -12.87 15.77 -2.58
C MET A 50 -14.33 16.08 -2.95
N ASN A 51 -15.28 15.29 -2.49
CA ASN A 51 -16.69 15.39 -2.88
C ASN A 51 -17.64 15.30 -1.66
N SER A 52 -18.91 15.23 -1.91
CA SER A 52 -19.98 15.16 -0.92
C SER A 52 -20.07 16.41 -0.01
N VAL A 53 -20.92 16.33 1.00
CA VAL A 53 -21.03 17.36 2.07
C VAL A 53 -19.78 17.40 2.98
N TYR A 54 -18.89 16.43 2.85
CA TYR A 54 -17.65 16.31 3.63
C TYR A 54 -16.41 16.84 2.88
N LYS A 55 -16.59 17.44 1.70
CA LYS A 55 -15.49 17.98 0.90
C LYS A 55 -14.59 18.91 1.72
N GLY A 56 -13.28 18.66 1.66
CA GLY A 56 -12.24 19.41 2.39
C GLY A 56 -11.95 18.89 3.79
N GLN A 57 -12.73 17.95 4.34
CA GLN A 57 -12.40 17.28 5.59
C GLN A 57 -11.31 16.23 5.36
N THR A 58 -10.45 16.02 6.37
CA THR A 58 -9.54 14.88 6.35
C THR A 58 -10.33 13.58 6.54
N LEU A 59 -9.83 12.50 5.96
CA LEU A 59 -10.43 11.19 6.12
C LEU A 59 -10.58 10.80 7.59
N LYS A 60 -9.55 11.08 8.40
CA LYS A 60 -9.57 10.84 9.84
C LYS A 60 -10.72 11.56 10.53
N SER A 61 -10.82 12.88 10.32
CA SER A 61 -11.91 13.69 10.91
C SER A 61 -13.29 13.19 10.50
N TYR A 62 -13.45 12.73 9.26
CA TYR A 62 -14.69 12.11 8.83
C TYR A 62 -14.96 10.80 9.59
N LEU A 63 -14.01 9.87 9.65
CA LEU A 63 -14.21 8.58 10.29
C LEU A 63 -14.56 8.71 11.79
N GLU A 64 -13.92 9.65 12.50
CA GLU A 64 -14.11 9.89 13.94
C GLU A 64 -15.51 10.40 14.31
N GLN A 65 -16.29 10.97 13.39
CA GLN A 65 -17.65 11.44 13.66
C GLN A 65 -18.63 10.28 13.92
N ASP A 66 -18.41 9.10 13.35
CA ASP A 66 -19.20 7.88 13.59
C ASP A 66 -18.34 6.67 13.28
N TRP A 67 -17.34 6.44 14.13
CA TRP A 67 -16.28 5.48 13.92
C TRP A 67 -16.80 4.08 13.55
N ALA A 68 -17.62 3.50 14.43
CA ALA A 68 -18.07 2.12 14.27
C ALA A 68 -18.90 1.91 12.99
N ALA A 69 -19.81 2.85 12.68
CA ALA A 69 -20.63 2.76 11.47
C ALA A 69 -19.82 2.96 10.18
N ARG A 70 -18.70 3.70 10.24
CA ARG A 70 -17.90 4.02 9.06
C ARG A 70 -16.78 3.02 8.78
N VAL A 71 -16.11 2.50 9.82
CA VAL A 71 -15.04 1.52 9.65
C VAL A 71 -15.54 0.07 9.67
N GLY A 72 -16.67 -0.22 10.32
CA GLY A 72 -17.28 -1.55 10.45
C GLY A 72 -16.66 -2.41 11.54
N GLU A 73 -17.26 -3.59 11.75
CA GLU A 73 -16.89 -4.55 12.82
C GLU A 73 -15.42 -4.90 12.83
N GLY A 74 -14.79 -5.05 11.66
CA GLY A 74 -13.39 -5.45 11.52
C GLY A 74 -12.41 -4.46 12.13
N ALA A 75 -12.77 -3.16 12.18
CA ALA A 75 -11.91 -2.11 12.71
C ALA A 75 -12.54 -1.34 13.89
N ALA A 76 -13.80 -1.58 14.24
CA ALA A 76 -14.54 -0.80 15.23
C ALA A 76 -13.87 -0.73 16.62
N ARG A 77 -13.13 -1.77 17.01
CA ARG A 77 -12.44 -1.87 18.31
C ARG A 77 -11.04 -1.25 18.30
N LEU A 78 -10.55 -0.82 17.15
CA LEU A 78 -9.24 -0.20 17.02
C LEU A 78 -9.32 1.28 17.40
N SER A 79 -8.25 1.81 17.98
CA SER A 79 -8.14 3.22 18.37
C SER A 79 -7.77 4.14 17.21
N ALA A 80 -7.35 3.59 16.07
CA ALA A 80 -6.97 4.32 14.88
C ALA A 80 -7.29 3.51 13.62
N PHE A 81 -7.37 4.18 12.46
CA PHE A 81 -7.58 3.53 11.18
C PHE A 81 -6.41 2.61 10.84
N PRO A 82 -6.65 1.31 10.57
CA PRO A 82 -5.60 0.30 10.63
C PRO A 82 -4.72 0.21 9.39
N VAL A 83 -5.15 0.74 8.25
CA VAL A 83 -4.55 0.52 6.94
C VAL A 83 -4.09 1.83 6.32
N MET A 84 -3.01 1.77 5.57
CA MET A 84 -2.57 2.80 4.64
C MET A 84 -2.39 2.19 3.26
N VAL A 85 -2.80 2.90 2.22
CA VAL A 85 -2.58 2.51 0.82
C VAL A 85 -1.79 3.62 0.14
N LYS A 86 -0.73 3.24 -0.54
CA LYS A 86 0.15 4.16 -1.26
C LYS A 86 0.34 3.72 -2.71
N LEU A 87 0.60 4.68 -3.58
CA LEU A 87 1.29 4.45 -4.84
C LEU A 87 2.73 4.93 -4.68
N ILE A 88 3.68 4.14 -5.16
CA ILE A 88 5.12 4.41 -5.06
C ILE A 88 5.73 4.38 -6.45
N ASP A 89 6.31 5.50 -6.89
CA ASP A 89 7.05 5.63 -8.16
C ASP A 89 8.55 5.62 -7.87
N ALA A 90 9.16 4.44 -7.98
CA ALA A 90 10.58 4.23 -7.74
C ALA A 90 11.40 4.53 -9.01
N ARG A 91 11.68 5.80 -9.29
CA ARG A 91 12.62 6.17 -10.37
C ARG A 91 14.05 5.70 -10.09
N GLN A 92 14.42 5.64 -8.80
CA GLN A 92 15.70 5.11 -8.33
C GLN A 92 15.42 4.03 -7.27
N ASP A 93 16.43 3.21 -6.98
CA ASP A 93 16.32 2.21 -5.92
C ASP A 93 15.93 2.85 -4.58
N LEU A 94 14.97 2.27 -3.89
CA LEU A 94 14.67 2.63 -2.51
C LEU A 94 15.75 2.03 -1.58
N SER A 95 15.90 2.61 -0.41
CA SER A 95 16.83 2.05 0.61
C SER A 95 16.48 0.61 0.94
N VAL A 96 17.50 -0.20 1.22
CA VAL A 96 17.29 -1.51 1.85
C VAL A 96 16.80 -1.28 3.27
N GLN A 97 15.67 -1.89 3.62
CA GLN A 97 14.95 -1.63 4.85
C GLN A 97 14.22 -2.85 5.39
N VAL A 98 13.85 -2.77 6.65
CA VAL A 98 13.00 -3.75 7.32
C VAL A 98 12.03 -3.04 8.25
N HIS A 99 10.88 -3.65 8.49
CA HIS A 99 9.86 -3.12 9.40
C HIS A 99 9.64 -4.05 10.58
N PRO A 100 9.41 -3.51 11.80
CA PRO A 100 9.11 -4.32 12.98
C PRO A 100 7.69 -4.89 12.93
N ASP A 101 7.43 -5.92 13.71
CA ASP A 101 6.07 -6.34 14.07
C ASP A 101 5.46 -5.42 15.15
N ASP A 102 4.14 -5.60 15.41
CA ASP A 102 3.42 -4.82 16.42
C ASP A 102 4.02 -4.95 17.82
N ARG A 103 4.53 -6.13 18.18
CA ARG A 103 5.08 -6.39 19.50
C ARG A 103 6.34 -5.56 19.74
N TYR A 104 7.24 -5.55 18.76
CA TYR A 104 8.47 -4.77 18.84
C TYR A 104 8.18 -3.27 18.76
N ALA A 105 7.33 -2.84 17.82
CA ALA A 105 7.00 -1.43 17.62
C ALA A 105 6.37 -0.80 18.86
N ARG A 106 5.42 -1.47 19.51
CA ARG A 106 4.76 -0.96 20.73
C ARG A 106 5.73 -0.71 21.88
N VAL A 107 6.78 -1.52 22.00
CA VAL A 107 7.78 -1.40 23.07
C VAL A 107 8.85 -0.36 22.73
N HIS A 108 9.34 -0.35 21.49
CA HIS A 108 10.53 0.42 21.11
C HIS A 108 10.21 1.72 20.37
N GLU A 109 8.97 1.89 19.85
CA GLU A 109 8.55 3.03 19.03
C GLU A 109 7.32 3.77 19.62
N LYS A 110 7.29 3.90 20.94
CA LYS A 110 6.29 4.72 21.67
C LYS A 110 4.82 4.35 21.36
N GLY A 111 4.56 3.06 21.12
CA GLY A 111 3.20 2.56 20.87
C GLY A 111 2.78 2.57 19.41
N GLU A 112 3.68 2.84 18.48
CA GLU A 112 3.43 2.72 17.04
C GLU A 112 3.06 1.28 16.64
N ASN A 113 2.41 1.14 15.48
CA ASN A 113 2.10 -0.16 14.88
C ASN A 113 3.34 -0.72 14.18
N GLY A 114 3.40 -2.05 14.08
CA GLY A 114 4.27 -2.74 13.14
C GLY A 114 3.89 -2.44 11.69
N LYS A 115 4.63 -3.00 10.73
CA LYS A 115 4.39 -2.75 9.32
C LYS A 115 4.52 -4.03 8.50
N THR A 116 3.37 -4.66 8.25
CA THR A 116 3.19 -5.75 7.27
C THR A 116 2.57 -5.15 6.02
N GLU A 117 3.00 -5.60 4.85
CA GLU A 117 2.67 -5.00 3.55
C GLU A 117 2.23 -6.05 2.53
N CYS A 118 1.45 -5.60 1.57
CA CYS A 118 1.17 -6.29 0.30
C CYS A 118 1.48 -5.32 -0.83
N TRP A 119 2.35 -5.72 -1.75
CA TRP A 119 2.70 -4.94 -2.94
C TRP A 119 2.06 -5.54 -4.18
N TYR A 120 1.49 -4.68 -5.00
CA TYR A 120 1.01 -5.00 -6.33
C TYR A 120 1.83 -4.20 -7.35
N VAL A 121 2.54 -4.86 -8.25
CA VAL A 121 3.33 -4.19 -9.30
C VAL A 121 2.38 -3.66 -10.37
N MET A 122 2.17 -2.35 -10.37
CA MET A 122 1.29 -1.67 -11.32
C MET A 122 1.95 -1.55 -12.69
N ASP A 123 3.26 -1.32 -12.71
CA ASP A 123 4.10 -1.28 -13.90
C ASP A 123 5.58 -1.36 -13.53
N CYS A 124 6.44 -1.71 -14.48
CA CYS A 124 7.89 -1.72 -14.29
C CYS A 124 8.65 -1.63 -15.61
N ASP A 125 9.88 -1.12 -15.53
CA ASP A 125 10.81 -1.11 -16.64
C ASP A 125 11.34 -2.53 -16.92
N GLU A 126 11.83 -2.79 -18.13
CA GLU A 126 12.44 -4.06 -18.49
C GLU A 126 13.67 -4.34 -17.61
N GLY A 127 13.74 -5.53 -17.03
CA GLY A 127 14.83 -5.95 -16.14
C GLY A 127 14.74 -5.43 -14.70
N ALA A 128 13.70 -4.68 -14.35
CA ALA A 128 13.49 -4.23 -12.98
C ALA A 128 13.33 -5.41 -12.00
N ALA A 129 13.86 -5.26 -10.79
CA ALA A 129 13.86 -6.30 -9.76
C ALA A 129 13.68 -5.73 -8.37
N LEU A 130 13.08 -6.51 -7.48
CA LEU A 130 13.07 -6.27 -6.03
C LEU A 130 14.26 -6.96 -5.38
N ALA A 131 14.79 -6.38 -4.31
CA ALA A 131 15.63 -7.11 -3.36
C ALA A 131 14.71 -7.61 -2.23
N LEU A 132 14.59 -8.94 -2.03
CA LEU A 132 13.60 -9.52 -1.13
C LEU A 132 14.16 -10.68 -0.32
N GLY A 133 14.35 -10.46 0.98
CA GLY A 133 14.95 -11.45 1.89
C GLY A 133 16.39 -11.82 1.52
N PHE A 134 16.88 -12.86 2.15
CA PHE A 134 18.25 -13.31 1.91
C PHE A 134 18.31 -14.45 0.89
N ASN A 135 19.45 -14.59 0.21
CA ASN A 135 19.72 -15.70 -0.71
C ASN A 135 20.17 -16.99 0.01
N ARG A 136 20.54 -16.90 1.29
CA ARG A 136 20.79 -17.99 2.23
C ARG A 136 20.49 -17.55 3.67
N GLU A 137 20.45 -18.47 4.59
CA GLU A 137 20.38 -18.15 6.01
C GLU A 137 21.66 -17.48 6.50
N LEU A 138 21.52 -16.43 7.31
CA LEU A 138 22.60 -15.68 7.96
C LEU A 138 22.41 -15.71 9.48
N THR A 139 23.51 -15.60 10.22
CA THR A 139 23.46 -15.22 11.64
C THR A 139 23.21 -13.71 11.76
N LYS A 140 22.70 -13.27 12.91
CA LYS A 140 22.56 -11.83 13.21
C LYS A 140 23.87 -11.07 13.13
N ASP A 141 24.99 -11.71 13.50
CA ASP A 141 26.32 -11.11 13.43
C ASP A 141 26.86 -11.01 12.00
N GLU A 142 26.58 -11.98 11.14
CA GLU A 142 26.88 -11.87 9.70
C GLU A 142 26.08 -10.72 9.08
N PHE A 143 24.79 -10.63 9.38
CA PHE A 143 23.94 -9.53 8.90
C PHE A 143 24.44 -8.17 9.38
N ARG A 144 24.75 -8.03 10.68
CA ARG A 144 25.34 -6.80 11.24
C ARG A 144 26.64 -6.39 10.53
N ARG A 145 27.52 -7.38 10.26
CA ARG A 145 28.77 -7.14 9.52
C ARG A 145 28.51 -6.68 8.09
N ALA A 146 27.57 -7.34 7.38
CA ALA A 146 27.21 -6.97 6.02
C ALA A 146 26.71 -5.53 5.92
N ILE A 147 25.87 -5.09 6.88
CA ILE A 147 25.42 -3.69 6.95
C ILE A 147 26.62 -2.74 7.14
N LYS A 148 27.47 -3.00 8.14
CA LYS A 148 28.63 -2.13 8.45
C LYS A 148 29.66 -2.06 7.33
N GLN A 149 29.73 -3.07 6.49
CA GLN A 149 30.63 -3.15 5.33
C GLN A 149 29.98 -2.63 4.04
N GLY A 150 28.69 -2.28 4.04
CA GLY A 150 27.96 -1.87 2.84
C GLY A 150 27.71 -3.00 1.82
N THR A 151 27.82 -4.27 2.24
CA THR A 151 27.72 -5.44 1.36
C THR A 151 26.40 -6.19 1.51
N VAL A 152 25.38 -5.58 2.13
CA VAL A 152 24.11 -6.25 2.44
C VAL A 152 23.39 -6.76 1.18
N LEU A 153 23.52 -6.06 0.05
CA LEU A 153 22.92 -6.45 -1.23
C LEU A 153 23.48 -7.78 -1.78
N ASP A 154 24.75 -8.11 -1.49
CA ASP A 154 25.37 -9.37 -1.95
C ASP A 154 24.71 -10.60 -1.31
N TRP A 155 24.01 -10.40 -0.20
CA TRP A 155 23.32 -11.43 0.57
C TRP A 155 21.82 -11.47 0.31
N MET A 156 21.29 -10.54 -0.49
CA MET A 156 19.85 -10.46 -0.79
C MET A 156 19.51 -11.23 -2.07
N GLN A 157 18.27 -11.71 -2.11
CA GLN A 157 17.69 -12.30 -3.32
C GLN A 157 17.14 -11.20 -4.22
N LEU A 158 17.65 -11.11 -5.44
CA LEU A 158 17.08 -10.25 -6.49
C LEU A 158 15.96 -11.01 -7.21
N VAL A 159 14.76 -10.45 -7.19
CA VAL A 159 13.55 -11.05 -7.76
C VAL A 159 13.08 -10.19 -8.92
N PRO A 160 13.23 -10.63 -10.19
CA PRO A 160 12.69 -9.94 -11.34
C PRO A 160 11.17 -9.78 -11.23
N VAL A 161 10.65 -8.64 -11.66
CA VAL A 161 9.23 -8.32 -11.57
C VAL A 161 8.62 -8.01 -12.93
N LYS A 162 7.30 -8.12 -12.98
CA LYS A 162 6.46 -7.68 -14.10
C LYS A 162 5.14 -7.13 -13.58
N LYS A 163 4.45 -6.35 -14.41
CA LYS A 163 3.09 -5.85 -14.12
C LYS A 163 2.18 -7.02 -13.69
N GLY A 164 1.41 -6.80 -12.62
CA GLY A 164 0.49 -7.76 -12.02
C GLY A 164 1.15 -8.70 -10.99
N ASP A 165 2.45 -8.58 -10.74
CA ASP A 165 3.10 -9.36 -9.69
C ASP A 165 2.68 -8.88 -8.31
N VAL A 166 2.54 -9.84 -7.38
CA VAL A 166 2.12 -9.57 -6.01
C VAL A 166 3.14 -10.13 -5.02
N PHE A 167 3.50 -9.33 -4.02
CA PHE A 167 4.43 -9.71 -2.96
C PHE A 167 3.82 -9.41 -1.60
N PHE A 168 3.82 -10.40 -0.72
CA PHE A 168 3.43 -10.22 0.66
C PHE A 168 4.68 -10.08 1.52
N ILE A 169 4.85 -8.90 2.13
CA ILE A 169 6.02 -8.53 2.91
C ILE A 169 5.64 -8.57 4.39
N GLU A 170 5.88 -9.70 5.02
CA GLU A 170 5.69 -9.83 6.47
C GLU A 170 6.69 -8.94 7.22
N ALA A 171 6.26 -8.38 8.35
CA ALA A 171 7.16 -7.70 9.27
C ALA A 171 8.41 -8.58 9.57
N GLY A 172 9.57 -7.95 9.59
CA GLY A 172 10.87 -8.61 9.71
C GLY A 172 11.50 -9.09 8.39
N THR A 173 10.83 -8.98 7.26
CA THR A 173 11.42 -9.29 5.95
C THR A 173 12.27 -8.12 5.48
N LEU A 174 13.56 -8.36 5.22
CA LEU A 174 14.46 -7.37 4.61
C LEU A 174 14.10 -7.18 3.14
N HIS A 175 13.94 -5.94 2.68
CA HIS A 175 13.50 -5.68 1.31
C HIS A 175 13.97 -4.32 0.77
N ALA A 176 13.93 -4.18 -0.56
CA ALA A 176 14.03 -2.89 -1.25
C ALA A 176 13.27 -2.96 -2.58
N ILE A 177 12.63 -1.86 -2.97
CA ILE A 177 12.05 -1.68 -4.30
C ILE A 177 13.16 -1.16 -5.20
N GLY A 178 13.42 -1.86 -6.30
CA GLY A 178 14.40 -1.45 -7.30
C GLY A 178 13.90 -0.32 -8.20
N ALA A 179 14.83 0.32 -8.89
CA ALA A 179 14.52 1.39 -9.83
C ALA A 179 13.60 0.91 -10.97
N GLY A 180 12.79 1.82 -11.50
CA GLY A 180 11.88 1.58 -12.62
C GLY A 180 10.58 0.86 -12.24
N ILE A 181 10.29 0.69 -10.94
CA ILE A 181 9.08 -0.02 -10.48
C ILE A 181 8.04 0.98 -9.96
N LEU A 182 6.79 0.78 -10.40
CA LEU A 182 5.62 1.46 -9.85
C LEU A 182 4.74 0.43 -9.14
N ILE A 183 4.50 0.62 -7.84
CA ILE A 183 3.67 -0.28 -7.04
C ILE A 183 2.50 0.41 -6.37
N ALA A 184 1.45 -0.36 -6.10
CA ALA A 184 0.49 -0.07 -5.04
C ALA A 184 0.91 -0.86 -3.79
N GLU A 185 1.13 -0.15 -2.69
CA GLU A 185 1.50 -0.72 -1.38
C GLU A 185 0.31 -0.62 -0.44
N ILE A 186 -0.20 -1.74 0.00
CA ILE A 186 -1.24 -1.84 1.04
C ILE A 186 -0.57 -2.33 2.31
N GLN A 187 -0.64 -1.56 3.40
CA GLN A 187 0.12 -1.80 4.62
C GLN A 187 -0.67 -1.49 5.89
N GLN A 188 -0.17 -1.95 7.03
CA GLN A 188 -0.61 -1.41 8.31
C GLN A 188 -0.36 0.11 8.35
N SER A 189 -1.23 0.85 9.06
CA SER A 189 -1.06 2.30 9.25
C SER A 189 0.16 2.58 10.14
N SER A 190 1.34 2.62 9.52
CA SER A 190 2.65 2.84 10.15
C SER A 190 3.61 3.46 9.13
N ASN A 191 4.48 4.35 9.62
CA ASN A 191 5.55 4.95 8.81
C ASN A 191 6.95 4.54 9.33
N LEU A 192 7.02 3.46 10.13
CA LEU A 192 8.28 2.96 10.68
C LEU A 192 9.13 2.27 9.62
N THR A 193 10.39 2.71 9.53
CA THR A 193 11.36 2.12 8.61
C THR A 193 12.72 2.02 9.29
N TYR A 194 13.28 0.82 9.39
CA TYR A 194 14.65 0.60 9.80
C TYR A 194 15.51 0.41 8.57
N ARG A 195 16.18 1.49 8.19
CA ARG A 195 17.08 1.55 7.02
C ARG A 195 18.42 0.94 7.35
N VAL A 196 18.92 0.07 6.47
CA VAL A 196 20.21 -0.60 6.64
C VAL A 196 21.23 -0.26 5.57
N TYR A 197 20.77 0.18 4.38
CA TYR A 197 21.64 0.62 3.30
C TYR A 197 20.90 1.63 2.42
N ASP A 198 21.57 2.68 2.00
CA ASP A 198 20.97 3.78 1.22
C ASP A 198 21.83 4.28 0.06
N TYR A 199 22.71 3.43 -0.48
CA TYR A 199 23.55 3.76 -1.65
C TYR A 199 24.41 5.01 -1.43
N ASP A 200 24.84 5.30 -0.21
CA ASP A 200 25.59 6.49 0.20
C ASP A 200 24.96 7.83 -0.24
N ARG A 201 23.65 7.83 -0.48
CA ARG A 201 22.93 9.03 -0.89
C ARG A 201 22.85 10.04 0.23
N VAL A 202 22.93 11.32 -0.16
CA VAL A 202 22.75 12.45 0.74
C VAL A 202 21.39 13.12 0.49
N GLY A 203 20.75 13.57 1.56
CA GLY A 203 19.54 14.37 1.47
C GLY A 203 19.79 15.80 0.98
N ALA A 204 18.75 16.59 0.90
CA ALA A 204 18.83 18.00 0.52
C ALA A 204 19.70 18.85 1.47
N ASP A 205 19.86 18.39 2.71
CA ASP A 205 20.75 18.96 3.74
C ASP A 205 22.22 18.56 3.59
N GLY A 206 22.58 17.80 2.56
CA GLY A 206 23.93 17.31 2.29
C GLY A 206 24.39 16.18 3.23
N LYS A 207 23.50 15.61 4.03
CA LYS A 207 23.81 14.53 4.97
C LYS A 207 23.24 13.19 4.52
N PRO A 208 23.92 12.06 4.80
CA PRO A 208 23.33 10.74 4.58
C PRO A 208 22.12 10.54 5.49
N ARG A 209 21.12 9.79 5.02
CA ARG A 209 19.99 9.41 5.86
C ARG A 209 20.43 8.42 6.94
N GLU A 210 19.83 8.52 8.11
CA GLU A 210 20.16 7.66 9.26
C GLU A 210 19.95 6.17 8.93
N LEU A 211 20.91 5.34 9.38
CA LEU A 211 20.81 3.89 9.37
C LEU A 211 20.45 3.38 10.77
N HIS A 212 19.50 2.45 10.84
CA HIS A 212 18.97 1.91 12.10
C HIS A 212 19.48 0.50 12.38
N ILE A 213 20.83 0.32 12.42
CA ILE A 213 21.50 -0.97 12.35
C ILE A 213 21.04 -1.94 13.44
N GLU A 214 21.10 -1.55 14.71
CA GLU A 214 20.78 -2.47 15.80
C GLU A 214 19.30 -2.85 15.82
N LYS A 215 18.39 -1.88 15.64
CA LYS A 215 16.95 -2.14 15.52
C LYS A 215 16.64 -3.07 14.32
N ALA A 216 17.31 -2.85 13.19
CA ALA A 216 17.15 -3.71 12.02
C ALA A 216 17.65 -5.14 12.31
N VAL A 217 18.81 -5.29 12.96
CA VAL A 217 19.34 -6.60 13.36
C VAL A 217 18.38 -7.31 14.30
N ASP A 218 17.76 -6.61 15.24
CA ASP A 218 16.80 -7.20 16.18
C ASP A 218 15.60 -7.82 15.46
N VAL A 219 14.99 -7.09 14.52
CA VAL A 219 13.72 -7.47 13.94
C VAL A 219 13.84 -8.33 12.66
N THR A 220 14.97 -8.29 11.95
CA THR A 220 15.11 -8.96 10.65
C THR A 220 15.07 -10.47 10.77
N LYS A 221 14.25 -11.12 9.98
CA LYS A 221 14.26 -12.56 9.72
C LYS A 221 15.44 -12.88 8.81
N THR A 222 16.43 -13.62 9.31
CA THR A 222 17.72 -13.84 8.63
C THR A 222 17.76 -15.10 7.76
N TRP A 223 16.61 -15.58 7.32
CA TRP A 223 16.46 -16.71 6.39
C TRP A 223 15.88 -16.25 5.05
N PRO A 224 16.00 -17.06 4.00
CA PRO A 224 15.42 -16.75 2.69
C PRO A 224 13.93 -16.41 2.76
N ALA A 225 13.51 -15.41 1.99
CA ALA A 225 12.10 -15.13 1.83
C ALA A 225 11.36 -16.30 1.17
N PRO A 226 10.07 -16.53 1.49
CA PRO A 226 9.28 -17.54 0.83
C PRO A 226 9.19 -17.27 -0.67
N PRO A 227 9.05 -18.31 -1.51
CA PRO A 227 8.89 -18.14 -2.94
C PRO A 227 7.60 -17.36 -3.25
N ARG A 228 7.60 -16.70 -4.40
CA ARG A 228 6.42 -16.01 -4.92
C ARG A 228 5.22 -16.94 -4.99
N ARG A 229 4.07 -16.48 -4.51
CA ARG A 229 2.81 -17.22 -4.59
C ARG A 229 2.20 -17.11 -5.98
N ASN A 230 1.68 -18.21 -6.49
CA ASN A 230 0.77 -18.17 -7.63
C ASN A 230 -0.63 -17.85 -7.10
N ILE A 231 -1.20 -16.73 -7.55
CA ILE A 231 -2.52 -16.27 -7.12
C ILE A 231 -3.52 -16.61 -8.22
N PRO A 232 -4.47 -17.54 -7.98
CA PRO A 232 -5.45 -17.91 -8.98
C PRO A 232 -6.46 -16.78 -9.19
N LEU A 233 -6.80 -16.55 -10.45
CA LEU A 233 -7.93 -15.71 -10.83
C LEU A 233 -9.18 -16.58 -10.87
N THR A 234 -10.27 -16.10 -10.28
CA THR A 234 -11.59 -16.74 -10.33
C THR A 234 -12.51 -15.92 -11.22
N ASP A 235 -13.00 -16.53 -12.29
CA ASP A 235 -13.86 -15.89 -13.27
C ASP A 235 -15.34 -15.94 -12.87
N TYR A 236 -16.02 -14.82 -13.07
CA TYR A 236 -17.46 -14.64 -12.97
C TYR A 236 -18.00 -13.99 -14.23
N GLN A 237 -19.33 -13.95 -14.37
CA GLN A 237 -19.94 -13.23 -15.48
C GLN A 237 -19.68 -11.72 -15.37
N GLY A 238 -18.92 -11.16 -16.32
CA GLY A 238 -18.62 -9.74 -16.41
C GLY A 238 -17.45 -9.26 -15.57
N TYR A 239 -16.79 -10.12 -14.78
CA TYR A 239 -15.61 -9.76 -13.98
C TYR A 239 -14.84 -11.00 -13.51
N SER A 240 -13.62 -10.81 -13.07
CA SER A 240 -12.85 -11.83 -12.36
C SER A 240 -12.18 -11.26 -11.10
N VAL A 241 -11.81 -12.17 -10.18
CA VAL A 241 -11.34 -11.82 -8.83
C VAL A 241 -10.10 -12.63 -8.47
N ALA A 242 -9.09 -11.97 -7.88
CA ALA A 242 -7.96 -12.62 -7.23
C ALA A 242 -7.81 -12.14 -5.78
N LEU A 243 -7.67 -13.07 -4.83
CA LEU A 243 -7.34 -12.76 -3.44
C LEU A 243 -5.83 -12.58 -3.30
N LEU A 244 -5.37 -11.33 -3.25
CA LEU A 244 -3.94 -10.99 -3.23
C LEU A 244 -3.32 -11.20 -1.85
N ALA A 245 -4.02 -10.78 -0.80
CA ALA A 245 -3.59 -10.94 0.58
C ALA A 245 -4.79 -11.09 1.51
N ASP A 246 -4.63 -11.94 2.52
CA ASP A 246 -5.55 -12.05 3.67
C ASP A 246 -4.72 -12.26 4.93
N CYS A 247 -4.67 -11.23 5.78
CA CYS A 247 -3.87 -11.21 7.00
C CYS A 247 -4.64 -10.54 8.16
N PRO A 248 -4.16 -10.58 9.40
CA PRO A 248 -4.87 -9.99 10.54
C PRO A 248 -5.18 -8.51 10.41
N TYR A 249 -4.55 -7.79 9.51
CA TYR A 249 -4.62 -6.34 9.37
C TYR A 249 -5.52 -5.89 8.23
N PHE A 250 -5.48 -6.62 7.11
CA PHE A 250 -6.23 -6.28 5.90
C PHE A 250 -6.47 -7.50 5.01
N THR A 251 -7.48 -7.39 4.17
CA THR A 251 -7.74 -8.26 3.04
C THR A 251 -7.64 -7.43 1.77
N VAL A 252 -6.89 -7.89 0.77
CA VAL A 252 -6.73 -7.23 -0.52
C VAL A 252 -7.20 -8.15 -1.64
N THR A 253 -8.09 -7.65 -2.47
CA THR A 253 -8.63 -8.36 -3.63
C THR A 253 -8.40 -7.52 -4.89
N GLU A 254 -7.95 -8.14 -5.96
CA GLU A 254 -7.93 -7.55 -7.29
C GLU A 254 -9.23 -7.89 -8.01
N LEU A 255 -9.84 -6.89 -8.64
CA LEU A 255 -11.06 -7.01 -9.44
C LEU A 255 -10.77 -6.59 -10.87
N HIS A 256 -10.93 -7.49 -11.81
CA HIS A 256 -10.91 -7.18 -13.25
C HIS A 256 -12.33 -7.12 -13.77
N ILE A 257 -12.79 -5.93 -14.16
CA ILE A 257 -14.13 -5.71 -14.68
C ILE A 257 -14.08 -5.73 -16.21
N THR A 258 -14.81 -6.66 -16.82
CA THR A 258 -14.92 -6.78 -18.29
C THR A 258 -16.23 -6.22 -18.85
N GLU A 259 -17.31 -6.25 -18.04
CA GLU A 259 -18.62 -5.66 -18.36
C GLU A 259 -19.18 -4.95 -17.13
N GLY A 260 -19.26 -5.65 -16.02
CA GLY A 260 -19.75 -5.12 -14.75
C GLY A 260 -19.81 -6.16 -13.64
N ALA A 261 -19.74 -5.68 -12.41
CA ALA A 261 -19.85 -6.48 -11.21
C ALA A 261 -20.76 -5.79 -10.20
N ALA A 262 -21.66 -6.54 -9.57
CA ALA A 262 -22.54 -6.05 -8.52
C ALA A 262 -22.08 -6.60 -7.16
N PHE A 263 -22.02 -5.71 -6.19
CA PHE A 263 -21.58 -6.02 -4.84
C PHE A 263 -22.71 -5.72 -3.84
N PRO A 264 -23.02 -6.65 -2.92
CA PRO A 264 -23.97 -6.39 -1.85
C PRO A 264 -23.43 -5.32 -0.89
N ALA A 265 -24.32 -4.74 -0.09
CA ALA A 265 -23.89 -3.93 1.06
C ALA A 265 -22.99 -4.76 1.99
N SER A 266 -21.98 -4.13 2.59
CA SER A 266 -21.07 -4.82 3.52
C SER A 266 -21.79 -5.27 4.81
N GLY A 267 -22.98 -4.73 5.07
CA GLY A 267 -23.76 -5.01 6.27
C GLY A 267 -23.07 -4.54 7.57
N GLY A 268 -22.23 -3.52 7.49
CA GLY A 268 -21.49 -3.02 8.64
C GLY A 268 -20.21 -3.82 8.97
N ARG A 269 -19.84 -4.79 8.16
CA ARG A 269 -18.67 -5.65 8.45
C ARG A 269 -17.34 -4.91 8.26
N SER A 270 -17.20 -4.16 7.18
CA SER A 270 -15.98 -3.40 6.86
C SER A 270 -16.29 -2.26 5.90
N TYR A 271 -15.50 -1.21 5.96
CA TYR A 271 -15.35 -0.29 4.85
C TYR A 271 -14.81 -1.03 3.62
N THR A 272 -14.95 -0.42 2.44
CA THR A 272 -14.30 -0.88 1.21
C THR A 272 -13.52 0.29 0.61
N HIS A 273 -12.22 0.14 0.48
CA HIS A 273 -11.41 1.07 -0.29
C HIS A 273 -11.21 0.51 -1.70
N LEU A 274 -11.49 1.31 -2.72
CA LEU A 274 -11.32 0.98 -4.13
C LEU A 274 -10.26 1.91 -4.73
N LEU A 275 -9.17 1.33 -5.22
CA LEU A 275 -8.14 2.01 -5.99
C LEU A 275 -8.24 1.55 -7.44
N CYS A 276 -8.57 2.44 -8.37
CA CYS A 276 -8.58 2.15 -9.80
C CYS A 276 -7.13 2.16 -10.32
N THR A 277 -6.61 1.00 -10.65
CA THR A 277 -5.22 0.85 -11.12
C THR A 277 -5.10 0.91 -12.64
N ASP A 278 -6.18 0.61 -13.37
CA ASP A 278 -6.20 0.65 -14.84
C ASP A 278 -7.62 0.84 -15.37
N GLY A 279 -7.74 1.53 -16.52
CA GLY A 279 -9.00 1.76 -17.23
C GLY A 279 -9.93 2.78 -16.56
N GLU A 280 -11.22 2.67 -16.88
CA GLU A 280 -12.29 3.54 -16.40
C GLU A 280 -13.57 2.75 -16.14
N ALA A 281 -14.38 3.20 -15.18
CA ALA A 281 -15.65 2.61 -14.82
C ALA A 281 -16.65 3.65 -14.32
N ALA A 282 -17.91 3.26 -14.24
CA ALA A 282 -18.92 3.95 -13.44
C ALA A 282 -19.21 3.14 -12.17
N LEU A 283 -19.06 3.75 -11.01
CA LEU A 283 -19.56 3.22 -9.75
C LEU A 283 -21.01 3.65 -9.61
N VAL A 284 -21.92 2.68 -9.62
CA VAL A 284 -23.39 2.90 -9.58
C VAL A 284 -23.94 2.50 -8.22
N TYR A 285 -24.68 3.39 -7.57
CA TYR A 285 -25.22 3.25 -6.21
C TYR A 285 -26.59 3.97 -6.08
N ASP A 286 -27.23 3.87 -4.93
CA ASP A 286 -28.47 4.60 -4.56
C ASP A 286 -29.47 4.73 -5.73
N ASN A 287 -30.04 3.60 -6.21
CA ASN A 287 -31.06 3.56 -7.27
C ASN A 287 -30.60 4.13 -8.64
N GLY A 288 -29.32 4.00 -8.96
CA GLY A 288 -28.81 4.30 -10.29
C GLY A 288 -28.00 5.58 -10.42
N VAL A 289 -27.69 6.26 -9.31
CA VAL A 289 -26.69 7.36 -9.33
C VAL A 289 -25.34 6.78 -9.74
N ALA A 290 -24.68 7.41 -10.70
CA ALA A 290 -23.41 6.96 -11.24
C ALA A 290 -22.31 7.99 -10.98
N MET A 291 -21.17 7.53 -10.43
CA MET A 291 -19.95 8.30 -10.27
C MET A 291 -18.90 7.77 -11.25
N PRO A 292 -18.32 8.62 -12.11
CA PRO A 292 -17.20 8.21 -12.96
C PRO A 292 -15.96 7.95 -12.11
N VAL A 293 -15.26 6.87 -12.45
CA VAL A 293 -14.00 6.44 -11.80
C VAL A 293 -12.99 6.16 -12.90
N VAL A 294 -11.83 6.76 -12.81
CA VAL A 294 -10.75 6.62 -13.79
C VAL A 294 -9.46 6.11 -13.13
N LYS A 295 -8.55 5.63 -13.93
CA LYS A 295 -7.21 5.22 -13.49
C LYS A 295 -6.59 6.27 -12.55
N GLY A 296 -6.13 5.83 -11.40
CA GLY A 296 -5.57 6.68 -10.35
C GLY A 296 -6.58 7.14 -9.31
N ASP A 297 -7.89 6.95 -9.50
CA ASP A 297 -8.88 7.34 -8.50
C ASP A 297 -8.85 6.42 -7.27
N SER A 298 -8.98 7.06 -6.11
CA SER A 298 -9.04 6.42 -4.80
C SER A 298 -10.38 6.74 -4.15
N LEU A 299 -11.16 5.71 -3.81
CA LEU A 299 -12.51 5.84 -3.27
C LEU A 299 -12.65 5.09 -1.95
N LEU A 300 -13.29 5.70 -0.96
CA LEU A 300 -13.74 5.01 0.25
C LEU A 300 -15.26 4.86 0.25
N LEU A 301 -15.72 3.63 0.43
CA LEU A 301 -17.09 3.26 0.74
C LEU A 301 -17.13 2.88 2.23
N PRO A 302 -17.81 3.68 3.10
CA PRO A 302 -17.89 3.35 4.52
C PRO A 302 -18.62 2.03 4.76
N ALA A 303 -18.44 1.41 5.93
CA ALA A 303 -19.04 0.11 6.23
C ALA A 303 -20.57 0.09 6.22
N ASN A 304 -21.21 1.23 6.44
CA ASN A 304 -22.66 1.40 6.31
C ASN A 304 -23.11 1.81 4.89
N PHE A 305 -22.22 1.73 3.89
CA PHE A 305 -22.56 1.97 2.49
C PHE A 305 -23.45 0.86 1.96
N GLY A 306 -24.40 1.22 1.11
CA GLY A 306 -25.35 0.28 0.48
C GLY A 306 -24.70 -0.63 -0.57
N ALA A 307 -25.55 -1.38 -1.27
CA ALA A 307 -25.13 -2.14 -2.44
C ALA A 307 -24.68 -1.20 -3.57
N TYR A 308 -23.71 -1.65 -4.35
CA TYR A 308 -23.18 -0.90 -5.49
C TYR A 308 -22.79 -1.82 -6.64
N SER A 309 -22.55 -1.25 -7.80
CA SER A 309 -21.97 -1.98 -8.92
C SER A 309 -20.87 -1.14 -9.59
N LEU A 310 -19.88 -1.83 -10.12
CA LEU A 310 -18.88 -1.26 -11.02
C LEU A 310 -19.25 -1.66 -12.44
N ARG A 311 -19.32 -0.71 -13.35
CA ARG A 311 -19.65 -0.93 -14.77
C ARG A 311 -18.54 -0.29 -15.61
N GLY A 312 -17.90 -1.09 -16.44
CA GLY A 312 -16.78 -0.63 -17.27
C GLY A 312 -16.29 -1.74 -18.18
N LYS A 313 -15.38 -1.41 -19.08
CA LYS A 313 -14.74 -2.38 -19.97
C LYS A 313 -13.24 -2.35 -19.69
N HIS A 314 -12.68 -3.54 -19.33
CA HIS A 314 -11.25 -3.70 -19.12
C HIS A 314 -10.67 -2.71 -18.10
N CYS A 315 -11.28 -2.61 -16.93
CA CYS A 315 -10.75 -1.83 -15.82
C CYS A 315 -10.39 -2.71 -14.63
N THR A 316 -9.37 -2.30 -13.88
CA THR A 316 -8.83 -3.04 -12.74
C THR A 316 -8.88 -2.21 -11.47
N PHE A 317 -9.33 -2.83 -10.39
CA PHE A 317 -9.38 -2.23 -9.06
C PHE A 317 -8.64 -3.09 -8.04
N LEU A 318 -7.94 -2.45 -7.13
CA LEU A 318 -7.57 -3.06 -5.85
C LEU A 318 -8.61 -2.68 -4.80
N CYS A 319 -9.20 -3.70 -4.21
CA CYS A 319 -10.20 -3.57 -3.15
C CYS A 319 -9.54 -3.93 -1.80
N THR A 320 -9.52 -2.99 -0.86
CA THR A 320 -8.92 -3.19 0.47
C THR A 320 -9.98 -3.07 1.56
N GLN A 321 -9.98 -4.03 2.48
CA GLN A 321 -10.91 -4.12 3.60
C GLN A 321 -10.18 -4.56 4.87
N THR A 322 -10.79 -4.29 6.04
CA THR A 322 -10.41 -4.91 7.33
C THR A 322 -11.61 -5.72 7.80
N LEU A 323 -11.60 -7.01 7.52
CA LEU A 323 -12.72 -7.91 7.84
C LEU A 323 -12.68 -8.37 9.31
N PRO A 324 -13.84 -8.60 9.95
CA PRO A 324 -13.88 -9.20 11.29
C PRO A 324 -13.32 -10.62 11.26
N ARG A 325 -12.56 -10.96 12.32
CA ARG A 325 -11.91 -12.26 12.52
C ARG A 325 -12.34 -12.91 13.83
#